data_c8d9d4236c4704a096d458275624c179
#
_entry.id   c8d9d4236c4704a096d458275624c179
#
_cell.length_a   1.000
_cell.length_b   1.000
_cell.length_c   1.000
_cell.angle_alpha   90.00
_cell.angle_beta   90.00
_cell.angle_gamma   90.00
#
_symmetry.space_group_name_H-M   'P 1'
#
loop_
_entity.id
_entity.type
_entity.pdbx_description
1 polymer ?
#
loop_
_entity_poly.entity_id
_entity_poly.type
_entity_poly.pdbx_seq_one_letter_code
_entity_poly.pdbx_strand_id
1 'polypeptide(L)'
;DKIDPVHYAQKLDIRPWTVQVGGLVNKPTTFDIDDLLKTMPLEERVLRLRCVEAWAMAVPWTGFVFRELLKQVEPKPEATHVRLETFYQPFTAQGQLAFWEPWPYVEGLTIKEAMNELAFLATGIYGHPLPKQHGAPIRLVVPWKYGFKNIKSIVKIELVNYRPATFWNTLQGLEYDFTANVDPRIPHPRWPQTQEKMIDTGDIRPTLPYNGYGDLVAHLYS
;
A
#
# COMPACT_ATOMS: atom_id res chain seq x y z
N ASP A 1 20.21 17.85 9.43
CA ASP A 1 20.22 16.55 10.11
C ASP A 1 19.26 15.64 9.36
N LYS A 2 19.78 14.53 8.81
CA LYS A 2 18.93 13.52 8.15
C LYS A 2 18.13 12.81 9.24
N ILE A 3 16.79 12.86 9.15
CA ILE A 3 15.91 12.08 10.01
C ILE A 3 16.26 10.61 9.77
N ASP A 4 16.71 9.90 10.82
CA ASP A 4 16.90 8.45 10.76
C ASP A 4 15.55 7.76 10.94
N PRO A 5 14.95 7.24 9.84
CA PRO A 5 13.64 6.64 9.89
C PRO A 5 13.59 5.38 10.77
N VAL A 6 14.71 4.68 10.92
CA VAL A 6 14.79 3.49 11.78
C VAL A 6 14.70 3.89 13.24
N HIS A 7 15.47 4.89 13.68
CA HIS A 7 15.47 5.39 15.06
C HIS A 7 14.08 5.87 15.48
N TYR A 8 13.42 6.69 14.66
CA TYR A 8 12.08 7.22 14.97
C TYR A 8 10.99 6.15 14.90
N ALA A 9 11.08 5.22 13.97
CA ALA A 9 10.13 4.13 13.88
C ALA A 9 10.10 3.26 15.13
N GLN A 10 11.22 3.10 15.84
CA GLN A 10 11.26 2.32 17.09
C GLN A 10 10.37 2.88 18.21
N LYS A 11 10.04 4.18 18.15
CA LYS A 11 9.15 4.85 19.11
C LYS A 11 7.66 4.58 18.89
N LEU A 12 7.30 4.02 17.73
CA LEU A 12 5.91 3.70 17.39
C LEU A 12 5.44 2.46 18.17
N ASP A 13 4.40 2.60 18.96
CA ASP A 13 3.72 1.46 19.55
C ASP A 13 2.81 0.80 18.53
N ILE A 14 3.07 -0.46 18.23
CA ILE A 14 2.31 -1.28 17.27
C ILE A 14 1.40 -2.31 17.94
N ARG A 15 1.32 -2.27 19.29
CA ARG A 15 0.41 -3.05 20.12
C ARG A 15 -0.02 -2.24 21.34
N PRO A 16 -1.32 -2.14 21.68
CA PRO A 16 -2.43 -2.61 20.82
C PRO A 16 -2.54 -1.81 19.52
N TRP A 17 -3.07 -2.45 18.45
CA TRP A 17 -3.32 -1.78 17.17
C TRP A 17 -4.64 -2.21 16.57
N THR A 18 -5.43 -1.25 16.10
CA THR A 18 -6.72 -1.52 15.49
C THR A 18 -6.80 -0.95 14.08
N VAL A 19 -7.58 -1.62 13.23
CA VAL A 19 -7.93 -1.15 11.90
C VAL A 19 -9.44 -0.97 11.82
N GLN A 20 -9.89 0.27 11.67
CA GLN A 20 -11.31 0.58 11.47
C GLN A 20 -11.68 0.37 10.01
N VAL A 21 -12.68 -0.46 9.74
CA VAL A 21 -13.19 -0.67 8.38
C VAL A 21 -14.66 -0.24 8.33
N GLY A 22 -14.95 0.71 7.44
CA GLY A 22 -16.28 1.34 7.42
C GLY A 22 -16.61 1.99 6.06
N GLY A 23 -17.47 3.04 6.11
CA GLY A 23 -18.01 3.70 4.94
C GLY A 23 -19.17 2.90 4.33
N LEU A 24 -19.16 2.67 3.01
CA LEU A 24 -20.21 1.95 2.28
C LEU A 24 -20.08 0.44 2.47
N VAL A 25 -20.33 -0.03 3.69
CA VAL A 25 -20.36 -1.43 4.10
C VAL A 25 -21.63 -1.74 4.89
N ASN A 26 -22.05 -3.01 4.95
CA ASN A 26 -23.17 -3.43 5.77
C ASN A 26 -22.75 -3.69 7.22
N LYS A 27 -21.49 -4.09 7.45
CA LYS A 27 -20.97 -4.46 8.78
C LYS A 27 -19.70 -3.65 9.11
N PRO A 28 -19.82 -2.35 9.46
CA PRO A 28 -18.66 -1.59 9.88
C PRO A 28 -18.05 -2.23 11.12
N THR A 29 -16.74 -2.47 11.10
CA THR A 29 -16.04 -3.25 12.12
C THR A 29 -14.70 -2.61 12.45
N THR A 30 -14.33 -2.61 13.72
CA THR A 30 -12.96 -2.32 14.17
C THR A 30 -12.28 -3.64 14.49
N PHE A 31 -11.24 -3.96 13.73
CA PHE A 31 -10.46 -5.18 13.90
C PHE A 31 -9.25 -4.91 14.77
N ASP A 32 -9.06 -5.73 15.79
CA ASP A 32 -7.78 -5.82 16.49
C ASP A 32 -6.79 -6.61 15.61
N ILE A 33 -5.53 -6.16 15.55
CA ILE A 33 -4.54 -6.79 14.66
C ILE A 33 -4.21 -8.21 15.08
N ASP A 34 -4.18 -8.50 16.38
CA ASP A 34 -3.84 -9.84 16.86
C ASP A 34 -4.98 -10.83 16.60
N ASP A 35 -6.22 -10.36 16.59
CA ASP A 35 -7.38 -11.16 16.17
C ASP A 35 -7.42 -11.37 14.67
N LEU A 36 -7.05 -10.37 13.86
CA LEU A 36 -6.87 -10.55 12.41
C LEU A 36 -5.82 -11.62 12.10
N LEU A 37 -4.68 -11.60 12.79
CA LEU A 37 -3.61 -12.57 12.59
C LEU A 37 -4.02 -14.01 12.94
N LYS A 38 -4.98 -14.18 13.86
CA LYS A 38 -5.52 -15.51 14.23
C LYS A 38 -6.57 -16.03 13.26
N THR A 39 -7.34 -15.12 12.66
CA THR A 39 -8.54 -15.47 11.90
C THR A 39 -8.38 -15.44 10.40
N MET A 40 -7.43 -14.64 9.88
CA MET A 40 -7.16 -14.54 8.45
C MET A 40 -6.32 -15.71 7.93
N PRO A 41 -6.56 -16.14 6.68
CA PRO A 41 -5.75 -17.19 6.03
C PRO A 41 -4.38 -16.62 5.64
N LEU A 42 -3.44 -16.61 6.59
CA LEU A 42 -2.09 -16.12 6.35
C LEU A 42 -1.34 -17.02 5.39
N GLU A 43 -0.68 -16.40 4.42
CA GLU A 43 0.18 -17.07 3.44
C GLU A 43 1.44 -16.25 3.17
N GLU A 44 2.48 -16.87 2.62
CA GLU A 44 3.67 -16.18 2.12
C GLU A 44 3.60 -16.05 0.60
N ARG A 45 3.87 -14.85 0.09
CA ARG A 45 3.96 -14.55 -1.33
C ARG A 45 5.22 -13.77 -1.65
N VAL A 46 5.98 -14.24 -2.62
CA VAL A 46 7.09 -13.46 -3.18
C VAL A 46 6.53 -12.52 -4.23
N LEU A 47 6.46 -11.23 -3.92
CA LEU A 47 5.92 -10.22 -4.80
C LEU A 47 6.98 -9.15 -5.11
N ARG A 48 6.97 -8.66 -6.34
CA ARG A 48 7.85 -7.57 -6.77
C ARG A 48 7.39 -6.25 -6.20
N LEU A 49 8.33 -5.43 -5.79
CA LEU A 49 8.15 -4.02 -5.45
C LEU A 49 8.92 -3.19 -6.48
N ARG A 50 8.27 -2.21 -7.10
CA ARG A 50 8.85 -1.29 -8.09
C ARG A 50 8.62 0.14 -7.65
N CYS A 51 9.69 0.84 -7.33
CA CYS A 51 9.64 2.26 -6.98
C CYS A 51 9.47 3.12 -8.24
N VAL A 52 8.79 4.24 -8.13
CA VAL A 52 8.73 5.25 -9.18
C VAL A 52 10.13 5.79 -9.56
N GLU A 53 11.09 5.72 -8.65
CA GLU A 53 12.50 6.08 -8.86
C GLU A 53 13.32 5.02 -9.61
N ALA A 54 12.66 4.11 -10.32
CA ALA A 54 13.28 3.13 -11.21
C ALA A 54 14.19 2.09 -10.52
N TRP A 55 13.92 1.73 -9.26
CA TRP A 55 14.51 0.56 -8.63
C TRP A 55 13.45 -0.48 -8.28
N ALA A 56 13.85 -1.73 -8.21
CA ALA A 56 12.97 -2.86 -7.94
C ALA A 56 13.62 -3.91 -7.05
N MET A 57 12.80 -4.71 -6.39
CA MET A 57 13.21 -5.87 -5.62
C MET A 57 12.08 -6.90 -5.57
N ALA A 58 12.41 -8.16 -5.30
CA ALA A 58 11.45 -9.20 -4.95
C ALA A 58 11.44 -9.39 -3.44
N VAL A 59 10.26 -9.45 -2.84
CA VAL A 59 10.10 -9.47 -1.39
C VAL A 59 9.14 -10.59 -1.00
N PRO A 60 9.55 -11.52 -0.11
CA PRO A 60 8.64 -12.50 0.49
C PRO A 60 7.82 -11.83 1.60
N TRP A 61 6.55 -11.56 1.30
CA TRP A 61 5.58 -10.99 2.23
C TRP A 61 4.77 -12.09 2.89
N THR A 62 4.56 -12.01 4.19
CA THR A 62 3.56 -12.80 4.91
C THR A 62 2.33 -11.95 5.18
N GLY A 63 1.13 -12.47 4.92
CA GLY A 63 -0.11 -11.73 5.10
C GLY A 63 -1.29 -12.47 4.51
N PHE A 64 -2.29 -11.73 4.04
CA PHE A 64 -3.52 -12.30 3.46
C PHE A 64 -4.07 -11.42 2.34
N VAL A 65 -4.90 -12.00 1.47
CA VAL A 65 -5.52 -11.27 0.36
C VAL A 65 -6.50 -10.23 0.90
N PHE A 66 -6.42 -9.01 0.41
CA PHE A 66 -7.22 -7.89 0.91
C PHE A 66 -8.73 -8.13 0.84
N ARG A 67 -9.19 -8.78 -0.22
CA ARG A 67 -10.61 -9.13 -0.38
C ARG A 67 -11.17 -9.98 0.77
N GLU A 68 -10.35 -10.76 1.48
CA GLU A 68 -10.83 -11.59 2.58
C GLU A 68 -11.25 -10.74 3.79
N LEU A 69 -10.58 -9.61 4.02
CA LEU A 69 -11.02 -8.61 4.98
C LEU A 69 -12.29 -7.88 4.52
N LEU A 70 -12.32 -7.48 3.23
CA LEU A 70 -13.48 -6.77 2.67
C LEU A 70 -14.75 -7.61 2.69
N LYS A 71 -14.67 -8.91 2.46
CA LYS A 71 -15.81 -9.83 2.56
C LYS A 71 -16.46 -9.82 3.94
N GLN A 72 -15.69 -9.64 5.02
CA GLN A 72 -16.22 -9.64 6.38
C GLN A 72 -17.11 -8.43 6.68
N VAL A 73 -16.83 -7.30 6.03
CA VAL A 73 -17.59 -6.05 6.22
C VAL A 73 -18.73 -5.87 5.22
N GLU A 74 -18.86 -6.75 4.23
CA GLU A 74 -19.92 -6.78 3.23
C GLU A 74 -20.06 -5.44 2.49
N PRO A 75 -19.20 -5.17 1.48
CA PRO A 75 -19.27 -3.96 0.68
C PRO A 75 -20.63 -3.73 0.05
N LYS A 76 -21.14 -2.51 0.11
CA LYS A 76 -22.37 -2.13 -0.57
C LYS A 76 -22.12 -1.96 -2.08
N PRO A 77 -23.13 -2.19 -2.92
CA PRO A 77 -22.98 -2.07 -4.39
C PRO A 77 -22.54 -0.69 -4.87
N GLU A 78 -22.84 0.36 -4.11
CA GLU A 78 -22.49 1.75 -4.43
C GLU A 78 -21.01 2.08 -4.19
N ALA A 79 -20.27 1.20 -3.50
CA ALA A 79 -18.85 1.39 -3.26
C ALA A 79 -18.06 1.23 -4.57
N THR A 80 -17.37 2.28 -4.96
CA THR A 80 -16.52 2.30 -6.18
C THR A 80 -15.03 2.30 -5.86
N HIS A 81 -14.66 2.77 -4.67
CA HIS A 81 -13.27 2.92 -4.24
C HIS A 81 -13.09 2.49 -2.78
N VAL A 82 -11.86 2.19 -2.45
CA VAL A 82 -11.38 1.95 -1.09
C VAL A 82 -10.35 3.04 -0.76
N ARG A 83 -10.58 3.77 0.31
CA ARG A 83 -9.67 4.76 0.88
C ARG A 83 -8.98 4.14 2.09
N LEU A 84 -7.66 4.20 2.12
CA LEU A 84 -6.84 3.71 3.23
C LEU A 84 -6.10 4.88 3.87
N GLU A 85 -5.95 4.85 5.19
CA GLU A 85 -5.31 5.90 5.96
C GLU A 85 -4.33 5.31 6.98
N THR A 86 -3.15 5.92 7.08
CA THR A 86 -2.15 5.62 8.11
C THR A 86 -2.43 6.38 9.40
N PHE A 87 -1.74 6.00 10.47
CA PHE A 87 -1.80 6.73 11.75
C PHE A 87 -1.32 8.18 11.62
N TYR A 88 -1.79 9.05 12.51
CA TYR A 88 -1.32 10.42 12.65
C TYR A 88 -0.82 10.67 14.07
N GLN A 89 0.50 10.64 14.25
CA GLN A 89 1.20 10.85 15.52
C GLN A 89 2.48 11.66 15.29
N PRO A 90 2.39 12.98 15.06
CA PRO A 90 3.53 13.80 14.64
C PRO A 90 4.66 13.86 15.67
N PHE A 91 4.37 13.67 16.95
CA PHE A 91 5.41 13.61 17.99
C PHE A 91 6.22 12.30 17.97
N THR A 92 5.64 11.22 17.45
CA THR A 92 6.32 9.93 17.25
C THR A 92 6.92 9.84 15.85
N ALA A 93 6.17 10.26 14.84
CA ALA A 93 6.56 10.25 13.43
C ALA A 93 6.83 11.70 12.97
N GLN A 94 8.01 12.24 13.24
CA GLN A 94 8.34 13.65 13.06
C GLN A 94 8.16 14.17 11.63
N GLY A 95 8.22 13.31 10.60
CA GLY A 95 7.86 13.69 9.23
C GLY A 95 6.45 14.26 9.11
N GLN A 96 5.54 13.84 9.99
CA GLN A 96 4.15 14.33 10.02
C GLN A 96 4.01 15.74 10.62
N LEU A 97 5.10 16.35 11.10
CA LEU A 97 5.14 17.77 11.50
C LEU A 97 5.19 18.72 10.29
N ALA A 98 5.45 18.19 9.10
CA ALA A 98 5.42 18.96 7.85
C ALA A 98 3.97 19.35 7.50
N PHE A 99 3.45 20.39 8.14
CA PHE A 99 2.05 20.84 8.05
C PHE A 99 1.63 21.29 6.64
N TRP A 100 2.60 21.51 5.75
CA TRP A 100 2.38 21.80 4.32
C TRP A 100 2.15 20.57 3.46
N GLU A 101 2.34 19.37 4.02
CA GLU A 101 2.05 18.10 3.39
C GLU A 101 0.68 17.57 3.84
N PRO A 102 -0.05 16.84 3.00
CA PRO A 102 -1.42 16.40 3.28
C PRO A 102 -1.50 15.18 4.23
N TRP A 103 -0.86 15.27 5.41
CA TRP A 103 -0.96 14.23 6.44
C TRP A 103 -2.38 14.13 7.04
N PRO A 104 -2.84 12.96 7.47
CA PRO A 104 -2.17 11.66 7.42
C PRO A 104 -1.99 11.15 6.00
N TYR A 105 -1.05 10.19 5.81
CA TYR A 105 -0.88 9.56 4.51
C TYR A 105 -2.15 8.79 4.12
N VAL A 106 -2.70 9.12 2.97
CA VAL A 106 -3.90 8.49 2.40
C VAL A 106 -3.55 7.85 1.06
N GLU A 107 -4.07 6.66 0.84
CA GLU A 107 -4.04 5.99 -0.44
C GLU A 107 -5.43 5.50 -0.87
N GLY A 108 -5.57 5.24 -2.16
CA GLY A 108 -6.82 4.78 -2.73
C GLY A 108 -6.63 3.71 -3.79
N LEU A 109 -7.60 2.81 -3.86
CA LEU A 109 -7.76 1.81 -4.90
C LEU A 109 -9.20 1.87 -5.42
N THR A 110 -9.44 1.45 -6.65
CA THR A 110 -10.80 1.08 -7.04
C THR A 110 -11.23 -0.19 -6.30
N ILE A 111 -12.54 -0.39 -6.14
CA ILE A 111 -13.04 -1.62 -5.49
C ILE A 111 -12.61 -2.88 -6.28
N LYS A 112 -12.54 -2.80 -7.61
CA LYS A 112 -12.07 -3.90 -8.47
C LYS A 112 -10.61 -4.26 -8.17
N GLU A 113 -9.75 -3.25 -7.98
CA GLU A 113 -8.35 -3.44 -7.60
C GLU A 113 -8.22 -4.04 -6.20
N ALA A 114 -8.96 -3.52 -5.21
CA ALA A 114 -8.92 -4.02 -3.85
C ALA A 114 -9.44 -5.46 -3.70
N MET A 115 -10.36 -5.88 -4.59
CA MET A 115 -10.90 -7.23 -4.65
C MET A 115 -10.07 -8.20 -5.48
N ASN A 116 -9.05 -7.71 -6.20
CA ASN A 116 -8.13 -8.56 -6.96
C ASN A 116 -7.28 -9.43 -6.02
N GLU A 117 -6.97 -10.64 -6.45
CA GLU A 117 -6.19 -11.60 -5.64
C GLU A 117 -4.75 -11.14 -5.34
N LEU A 118 -4.19 -10.22 -6.15
CA LEU A 118 -2.87 -9.66 -5.92
C LEU A 118 -2.86 -8.48 -4.93
N ALA A 119 -4.02 -7.91 -4.59
CA ALA A 119 -4.09 -6.92 -3.53
C ALA A 119 -3.94 -7.62 -2.18
N PHE A 120 -2.86 -7.32 -1.46
CA PHE A 120 -2.42 -8.08 -0.31
C PHE A 120 -2.21 -7.19 0.90
N LEU A 121 -2.65 -7.62 2.06
CA LEU A 121 -2.36 -6.97 3.34
C LEU A 121 -1.25 -7.74 4.03
N ALA A 122 -0.05 -7.18 4.02
CA ALA A 122 1.12 -7.81 4.60
C ALA A 122 1.27 -7.45 6.09
N THR A 123 1.60 -8.45 6.88
CA THR A 123 1.87 -8.36 8.33
C THR A 123 3.26 -8.87 8.70
N GLY A 124 3.96 -9.48 7.73
CA GLY A 124 5.31 -10.02 7.88
C GLY A 124 6.13 -9.91 6.59
N ILE A 125 7.43 -10.12 6.74
CA ILE A 125 8.44 -10.07 5.68
C ILE A 125 9.57 -11.05 6.03
N TYR A 126 10.04 -11.83 5.05
CA TYR A 126 11.12 -12.83 5.26
C TYR A 126 10.86 -13.78 6.43
N GLY A 127 9.61 -14.23 6.63
CA GLY A 127 9.23 -15.13 7.73
C GLY A 127 9.18 -14.48 9.12
N HIS A 128 9.31 -13.15 9.22
CA HIS A 128 9.29 -12.41 10.47
C HIS A 128 8.16 -11.35 10.46
N PRO A 129 7.68 -10.88 11.63
CA PRO A 129 6.80 -9.73 11.71
C PRO A 129 7.40 -8.50 11.00
N LEU A 130 6.55 -7.66 10.43
CA LEU A 130 7.01 -6.42 9.77
C LEU A 130 7.82 -5.55 10.75
N PRO A 131 9.02 -5.11 10.37
CA PRO A 131 9.69 -4.02 11.08
C PRO A 131 8.87 -2.73 11.03
N LYS A 132 8.94 -1.92 12.08
CA LYS A 132 8.14 -0.70 12.23
C LYS A 132 8.33 0.26 11.04
N GLN A 133 9.58 0.48 10.58
CA GLN A 133 9.90 1.32 9.43
C GLN A 133 9.35 0.78 8.09
N HIS A 134 9.04 -0.52 8.02
CA HIS A 134 8.48 -1.15 6.84
C HIS A 134 6.94 -1.20 6.84
N GLY A 135 6.30 -0.60 7.86
CA GLY A 135 4.85 -0.43 7.89
C GLY A 135 4.12 -1.37 8.84
N ALA A 136 4.80 -1.84 9.91
CA ALA A 136 4.12 -2.60 10.96
C ALA A 136 2.93 -1.83 11.54
N PRO A 137 1.91 -2.55 12.04
CA PRO A 137 1.78 -4.00 12.05
C PRO A 137 1.13 -4.55 10.77
N ILE A 138 0.56 -3.67 9.91
CA ILE A 138 -0.12 -4.06 8.68
C ILE A 138 0.06 -3.00 7.60
N ARG A 139 0.33 -3.43 6.37
CA ARG A 139 0.51 -2.58 5.21
C ARG A 139 -0.13 -3.16 3.95
N LEU A 140 -0.42 -2.28 2.99
CA LEU A 140 -0.85 -2.70 1.65
C LEU A 140 0.35 -3.11 0.79
N VAL A 141 0.15 -4.14 -0.05
CA VAL A 141 1.03 -4.53 -1.15
C VAL A 141 0.19 -4.72 -2.40
N VAL A 142 0.45 -3.91 -3.42
CA VAL A 142 -0.19 -3.96 -4.75
C VAL A 142 0.93 -4.02 -5.79
N PRO A 143 1.44 -5.22 -6.13
CA PRO A 143 2.73 -5.39 -6.79
C PRO A 143 2.78 -4.84 -8.22
N TRP A 144 1.65 -4.65 -8.89
CA TRP A 144 1.56 -4.11 -10.26
C TRP A 144 1.58 -2.58 -10.33
N LYS A 145 1.53 -1.91 -9.16
CA LYS A 145 1.58 -0.46 -9.01
C LYS A 145 2.92 0.02 -8.46
N TYR A 146 3.24 1.27 -8.70
CA TYR A 146 4.42 1.88 -8.10
C TYR A 146 4.36 1.85 -6.57
N GLY A 147 5.53 1.71 -5.95
CA GLY A 147 5.70 1.45 -4.52
C GLY A 147 5.03 2.44 -3.57
N PHE A 148 4.83 3.69 -3.98
CA PHE A 148 4.15 4.69 -3.14
C PHE A 148 2.66 4.37 -2.87
N LYS A 149 2.03 3.52 -3.70
CA LYS A 149 0.67 3.01 -3.46
C LYS A 149 0.58 2.05 -2.28
N ASN A 150 1.69 1.49 -1.83
CA ASN A 150 1.75 0.49 -0.78
C ASN A 150 1.77 1.15 0.61
N ILE A 151 0.65 1.76 1.01
CA ILE A 151 0.49 2.48 2.28
C ILE A 151 0.87 1.61 3.49
N LYS A 152 1.60 2.20 4.44
CA LYS A 152 2.14 1.57 5.66
C LYS A 152 1.27 1.85 6.88
N SER A 153 1.33 0.94 7.87
CA SER A 153 0.76 1.14 9.22
C SER A 153 -0.68 1.65 9.19
N ILE A 154 -1.53 0.87 8.52
CA ILE A 154 -2.93 1.21 8.26
C ILE A 154 -3.72 1.21 9.57
N VAL A 155 -4.51 2.27 9.79
CA VAL A 155 -5.46 2.39 10.92
C VAL A 155 -6.90 2.48 10.47
N LYS A 156 -7.14 2.87 9.19
CA LYS A 156 -8.49 3.06 8.70
C LYS A 156 -8.63 2.65 7.24
N ILE A 157 -9.73 1.99 6.92
CA ILE A 157 -10.14 1.58 5.58
C ILE A 157 -11.59 2.00 5.40
N GLU A 158 -11.89 2.83 4.40
CA GLU A 158 -13.23 3.31 4.09
C GLU A 158 -13.61 2.95 2.67
N LEU A 159 -14.77 2.32 2.50
CA LEU A 159 -15.37 2.12 1.20
C LEU A 159 -16.21 3.35 0.84
N VAL A 160 -15.95 3.92 -0.34
CA VAL A 160 -16.54 5.19 -0.77
C VAL A 160 -17.03 5.10 -2.21
N ASN A 161 -17.92 6.02 -2.62
CA ASN A 161 -18.46 6.12 -3.98
C ASN A 161 -17.82 7.22 -4.83
N TYR A 162 -16.67 7.69 -4.41
CA TYR A 162 -15.88 8.71 -5.10
C TYR A 162 -14.40 8.32 -5.11
N ARG A 163 -13.62 8.87 -6.06
CA ARG A 163 -12.16 8.73 -6.10
C ARG A 163 -11.54 9.55 -4.96
N PRO A 164 -10.91 8.90 -3.95
CA PRO A 164 -10.31 9.64 -2.85
C PRO A 164 -9.08 10.42 -3.30
N ALA A 165 -8.84 11.58 -2.68
CA ALA A 165 -7.57 12.27 -2.78
C ALA A 165 -6.50 11.42 -2.09
N THR A 166 -5.33 11.26 -2.73
CA THR A 166 -4.21 10.52 -2.17
C THR A 166 -3.03 11.44 -1.88
N PHE A 167 -2.16 11.04 -0.97
CA PHE A 167 -1.07 11.87 -0.48
C PHE A 167 -0.21 12.46 -1.62
N TRP A 168 0.41 11.61 -2.41
CA TRP A 168 1.30 12.04 -3.48
C TRP A 168 0.57 12.72 -4.64
N ASN A 169 -0.62 12.26 -5.01
CA ASN A 169 -1.40 12.93 -6.05
C ASN A 169 -1.83 14.34 -5.63
N THR A 170 -2.11 14.56 -4.34
CA THR A 170 -2.41 15.90 -3.81
C THR A 170 -1.16 16.79 -3.79
N LEU A 171 -0.02 16.23 -3.39
CA LEU A 171 1.22 16.98 -3.24
C LEU A 171 1.87 17.32 -4.59
N GLN A 172 1.91 16.35 -5.51
CA GLN A 172 2.60 16.43 -6.80
C GLN A 172 1.83 15.67 -7.90
N GLY A 173 0.62 16.10 -8.21
CA GLY A 173 -0.28 15.40 -9.11
C GLY A 173 0.21 15.20 -10.55
N LEU A 174 1.18 16.02 -11.00
CA LEU A 174 1.83 15.85 -12.30
C LEU A 174 2.86 14.70 -12.32
N GLU A 175 3.37 14.32 -11.16
CA GLU A 175 4.39 13.26 -11.03
C GLU A 175 3.79 11.94 -10.52
N TYR A 176 2.68 12.01 -9.77
CA TYR A 176 2.09 10.86 -9.07
C TYR A 176 0.61 10.73 -9.39
N ASP A 177 0.30 9.89 -10.38
CA ASP A 177 -1.09 9.60 -10.74
C ASP A 177 -1.77 8.73 -9.67
N PHE A 178 -3.10 8.86 -9.58
CA PHE A 178 -3.94 8.03 -8.71
C PHE A 178 -3.82 6.55 -9.04
N THR A 179 -3.87 6.19 -10.31
CA THR A 179 -3.82 4.79 -10.76
C THR A 179 -2.45 4.19 -10.51
N ALA A 180 -1.38 4.92 -10.84
CA ALA A 180 0.01 4.59 -10.54
C ALA A 180 0.44 3.17 -10.94
N ASN A 181 -0.12 2.63 -12.03
CA ASN A 181 0.32 1.36 -12.59
C ASN A 181 1.73 1.49 -13.17
N VAL A 182 2.56 0.47 -12.98
CA VAL A 182 3.88 0.43 -13.60
C VAL A 182 3.72 0.33 -15.12
N ASP A 183 4.11 1.38 -15.83
CA ASP A 183 4.08 1.42 -17.29
C ASP A 183 5.39 2.01 -17.84
N PRO A 184 6.23 1.21 -18.52
CA PRO A 184 7.50 1.68 -19.07
C PRO A 184 7.33 2.74 -20.18
N ARG A 185 6.13 2.88 -20.77
CA ARG A 185 5.82 3.83 -21.83
C ARG A 185 5.51 5.24 -21.30
N ILE A 186 5.16 5.34 -20.02
CA ILE A 186 4.82 6.60 -19.36
C ILE A 186 6.00 7.03 -18.50
N PRO A 187 6.82 8.00 -18.94
CA PRO A 187 7.96 8.48 -18.16
C PRO A 187 7.50 9.28 -16.95
N HIS A 188 8.30 9.27 -15.89
CA HIS A 188 8.22 10.30 -14.87
C HIS A 188 8.70 11.63 -15.48
N PRO A 189 8.19 12.81 -15.08
CA PRO A 189 8.63 14.09 -15.65
C PRO A 189 10.14 14.34 -15.60
N ARG A 190 10.84 13.71 -14.66
CA ARG A 190 12.28 13.92 -14.42
C ARG A 190 13.19 12.77 -14.88
N TRP A 191 12.63 11.57 -15.18
CA TRP A 191 13.40 10.40 -15.64
C TRP A 191 12.53 9.40 -16.39
N PRO A 192 13.15 8.53 -17.23
CA PRO A 192 12.42 7.49 -17.92
C PRO A 192 12.04 6.33 -16.99
N GLN A 193 11.00 5.58 -17.39
CA GLN A 193 10.56 4.38 -16.68
C GLN A 193 10.83 3.09 -17.48
N THR A 194 11.61 3.17 -18.55
CA THR A 194 11.88 2.05 -19.47
C THR A 194 12.74 0.96 -18.86
N GLN A 195 13.54 1.30 -17.86
CA GLN A 195 14.45 0.38 -17.19
C GLN A 195 14.31 0.47 -15.67
N GLU A 196 14.72 -0.59 -14.99
CA GLU A 196 14.75 -0.68 -13.54
C GLU A 196 16.08 -1.27 -13.07
N LYS A 197 16.55 -0.80 -11.91
CA LYS A 197 17.71 -1.35 -11.22
C LYS A 197 17.27 -2.26 -10.09
N MET A 198 17.70 -3.52 -10.13
CA MET A 198 17.49 -4.44 -9.01
C MET A 198 18.37 -4.04 -7.82
N ILE A 199 17.77 -3.91 -6.63
CA ILE A 199 18.53 -3.47 -5.43
C ILE A 199 19.49 -4.57 -4.96
N ASP A 200 19.07 -5.82 -5.03
CA ASP A 200 19.78 -6.99 -4.54
C ASP A 200 21.02 -7.34 -5.39
N THR A 201 20.88 -7.32 -6.72
CA THR A 201 21.94 -7.72 -7.65
C THR A 201 22.66 -6.54 -8.31
N GLY A 202 22.04 -5.36 -8.33
CA GLY A 202 22.51 -4.19 -9.07
C GLY A 202 22.23 -4.25 -10.58
N ASP A 203 21.61 -5.32 -11.07
CA ASP A 203 21.30 -5.50 -12.50
C ASP A 203 20.33 -4.44 -13.00
N ILE A 204 20.56 -3.98 -14.23
CA ILE A 204 19.62 -3.13 -14.96
C ILE A 204 18.79 -4.02 -15.88
N ARG A 205 17.49 -3.92 -15.80
CA ARG A 205 16.55 -4.73 -16.58
C ARG A 205 15.49 -3.83 -17.25
N PRO A 206 14.89 -4.27 -18.36
CA PRO A 206 13.69 -3.62 -18.89
C PRO A 206 12.56 -3.64 -17.87
N THR A 207 11.88 -2.52 -17.68
CA THR A 207 10.64 -2.47 -16.87
C THR A 207 9.51 -3.18 -17.62
N LEU A 208 8.82 -4.09 -16.94
CA LEU A 208 7.66 -4.78 -17.49
C LEU A 208 6.37 -4.00 -17.19
N PRO A 209 5.42 -3.92 -18.14
CA PRO A 209 4.09 -3.37 -17.87
C PRO A 209 3.45 -4.06 -16.67
N TYR A 210 2.77 -3.28 -15.82
CA TYR A 210 2.19 -3.76 -14.56
C TYR A 210 3.22 -4.53 -13.69
N ASN A 211 4.51 -4.15 -13.77
CA ASN A 211 5.59 -4.82 -13.04
C ASN A 211 5.68 -6.34 -13.30
N GLY A 212 5.21 -6.80 -14.48
CA GLY A 212 5.17 -8.21 -14.86
C GLY A 212 3.88 -8.95 -14.49
N TYR A 213 2.88 -8.26 -13.93
CA TYR A 213 1.60 -8.88 -13.53
C TYR A 213 0.46 -8.61 -14.53
N GLY A 214 0.78 -8.23 -15.77
CA GLY A 214 -0.23 -7.83 -16.77
C GLY A 214 -1.33 -8.85 -16.98
N ASP A 215 -1.01 -10.14 -17.09
CA ASP A 215 -2.00 -11.23 -17.32
C ASP A 215 -3.05 -11.33 -16.20
N LEU A 216 -2.71 -10.87 -14.99
CA LEU A 216 -3.56 -10.94 -13.81
C LEU A 216 -4.34 -9.66 -13.52
N VAL A 217 -3.95 -8.52 -14.10
CA VAL A 217 -4.53 -7.22 -13.73
C VAL A 217 -4.92 -6.33 -14.91
N ALA A 218 -4.43 -6.55 -16.15
CA ALA A 218 -4.71 -5.65 -17.27
C ALA A 218 -6.22 -5.52 -17.57
N HIS A 219 -6.98 -6.58 -17.35
CA HIS A 219 -8.44 -6.60 -17.52
C HIS A 219 -9.20 -5.65 -16.58
N LEU A 220 -8.56 -5.17 -15.50
CA LEU A 220 -9.17 -4.20 -14.59
C LEU A 220 -9.26 -2.79 -15.21
N TYR A 221 -8.52 -2.55 -16.30
CA TYR A 221 -8.33 -1.24 -16.95
C TYR A 221 -8.83 -1.21 -18.40
N SER A 222 -9.46 -2.27 -18.87
CA SER A 222 -10.07 -2.40 -20.20
C SER A 222 -11.53 -1.98 -20.21
#